data_c131481329260d1511fbf09afceebe16
#
_entry.id   c131481329260d1511fbf09afceebe16
#
_cell.length_a   1.000
_cell.length_b   1.000
_cell.length_c   1.000
_cell.angle_alpha   90.00
_cell.angle_beta   90.00
_cell.angle_gamma   90.00
#
_symmetry.space_group_name_H-M   'P 1'
#
loop_
_entity.id
_entity.type
_entity.pdbx_description
1 polymer ?
#
loop_
_entity_poly.entity_id
_entity_poly.type
_entity_poly.pdbx_seq_one_letter_code
_entity_poly.pdbx_strand_id
1 'polypeptide(L)'
;MKTLIIYTSKTGTTEKCAKKLSAALKSETRLLKLRDAAKENLGAYDAIIFGSYIHIGKVPSKLRKFIGKHPELMEKKLGLFLCMGDTAEKLDEYLANNFNERFLNHCSVKGYFGGEFNFEKMGFVIRKMIKKMSEGKELPSVKVENIESFARKFEG
;
A
#
# COMPACT_ATOMS: atom_id res chain seq x y z
N MET A 1 -19.03 9.22 3.50
CA MET A 1 -17.92 8.46 4.14
C MET A 1 -16.66 9.27 4.07
N LYS A 2 -15.98 9.40 5.19
CA LYS A 2 -14.69 10.10 5.29
C LYS A 2 -13.58 9.08 5.45
N THR A 3 -12.67 9.04 4.49
CA THR A 3 -11.64 8.00 4.40
C THR A 3 -10.24 8.58 4.63
N LEU A 4 -9.46 7.94 5.49
CA LEU A 4 -8.06 8.27 5.70
C LEU A 4 -7.19 7.22 5.00
N ILE A 5 -6.24 7.66 4.19
CA ILE A 5 -5.24 6.78 3.57
C ILE A 5 -3.91 7.02 4.30
N ILE A 6 -3.45 6.01 5.02
CA ILE A 6 -2.16 6.02 5.73
C ILE A 6 -1.18 5.17 4.93
N TYR A 7 -0.05 5.75 4.55
CA TYR A 7 0.91 5.04 3.73
C TYR A 7 2.34 5.20 4.21
N THR A 8 3.16 4.22 3.86
CA THR A 8 4.62 4.28 4.01
C THR A 8 5.24 4.05 2.63
N SER A 9 6.23 4.87 2.28
CA SER A 9 6.87 4.85 0.98
C SER A 9 8.37 4.99 1.12
N LYS A 10 9.13 4.17 0.40
CA LYS A 10 10.59 4.21 0.39
C LYS A 10 11.14 4.99 -0.79
N THR A 11 10.60 4.74 -1.98
CA THR A 11 11.08 5.32 -3.25
C THR A 11 10.09 6.23 -3.93
N GLY A 12 8.91 6.44 -3.31
CA GLY A 12 7.84 7.28 -3.86
C GLY A 12 6.74 6.52 -4.58
N THR A 13 6.89 5.23 -4.85
CA THR A 13 5.89 4.44 -5.57
C THR A 13 4.59 4.30 -4.77
N THR A 14 4.68 3.94 -3.49
CA THR A 14 3.49 3.81 -2.63
C THR A 14 2.76 5.14 -2.49
N GLU A 15 3.48 6.23 -2.34
CA GLU A 15 2.90 7.59 -2.31
C GLU A 15 2.13 7.90 -3.59
N LYS A 16 2.74 7.62 -4.74
CA LYS A 16 2.10 7.78 -6.05
C LYS A 16 0.80 6.97 -6.16
N CYS A 17 0.84 5.72 -5.70
CA CYS A 17 -0.34 4.85 -5.67
C CYS A 17 -1.41 5.37 -4.72
N ALA A 18 -1.04 5.85 -3.54
CA ALA A 18 -1.96 6.44 -2.58
C ALA A 18 -2.68 7.68 -3.15
N LYS A 19 -1.94 8.55 -3.86
CA LYS A 19 -2.52 9.71 -4.55
C LYS A 19 -3.49 9.31 -5.65
N LYS A 20 -3.14 8.31 -6.46
CA LYS A 20 -4.03 7.77 -7.50
C LYS A 20 -5.30 7.15 -6.90
N LEU A 21 -5.14 6.41 -5.80
CA LEU A 21 -6.28 5.82 -5.10
C LEU A 21 -7.21 6.91 -4.55
N SER A 22 -6.64 7.94 -3.92
CA SER A 22 -7.43 9.08 -3.42
C SER A 22 -8.23 9.74 -4.53
N ALA A 23 -7.65 9.89 -5.72
CA ALA A 23 -8.34 10.46 -6.87
C ALA A 23 -9.43 9.55 -7.45
N ALA A 24 -9.30 8.24 -7.29
CA ALA A 24 -10.26 7.25 -7.77
C ALA A 24 -11.45 7.03 -6.82
N LEU A 25 -11.27 7.32 -5.53
CA LEU A 25 -12.35 7.24 -4.54
C LEU A 25 -13.30 8.43 -4.69
N LYS A 26 -14.58 8.17 -4.54
CA LYS A 26 -15.63 9.21 -4.57
C LYS A 26 -15.83 9.88 -3.21
N SER A 27 -15.44 9.19 -2.14
CA SER A 27 -15.53 9.69 -0.78
C SER A 27 -14.51 10.79 -0.51
N GLU A 28 -14.79 11.63 0.50
CA GLU A 28 -13.81 12.58 1.01
C GLU A 28 -12.59 11.83 1.52
N THR A 29 -11.40 12.14 1.00
CA THR A 29 -10.17 11.46 1.36
C THR A 29 -9.12 12.41 1.92
N ARG A 30 -8.36 11.91 2.89
CA ARG A 30 -7.14 12.55 3.39
C ARG A 30 -5.99 11.55 3.31
N LEU A 31 -4.84 12.03 2.87
CA LEU A 31 -3.61 11.23 2.81
C LEU A 31 -2.66 11.64 3.92
N LEU A 32 -2.11 10.67 4.63
CA LEU A 32 -1.06 10.88 5.64
C LEU A 32 0.05 9.86 5.48
N LYS A 33 1.28 10.32 5.63
CA LYS A 33 2.40 9.41 5.87
C LYS A 33 2.25 8.77 7.24
N LEU A 34 2.66 7.54 7.36
CA LEU A 34 2.56 6.78 8.63
C LEU A 34 3.14 7.55 9.82
N ARG A 35 4.27 8.24 9.64
CA ARG A 35 4.92 9.04 10.69
C ARG A 35 4.02 10.16 11.24
N ASP A 36 3.13 10.68 10.42
CA ASP A 36 2.23 11.79 10.80
C ASP A 36 0.90 11.26 11.38
N ALA A 37 0.57 10.00 11.13
CA ALA A 37 -0.67 9.38 11.59
C ALA A 37 -0.73 9.20 13.12
N ALA A 38 0.42 9.16 13.79
CA ALA A 38 0.47 9.02 15.25
C ALA A 38 -0.20 10.19 15.99
N LYS A 39 -0.29 11.36 15.35
CA LYS A 39 -0.91 12.58 15.92
C LYS A 39 -2.34 12.81 15.41
N GLU A 40 -2.81 11.95 14.53
CA GLU A 40 -4.12 12.09 13.89
C GLU A 40 -5.23 11.51 14.77
N ASN A 41 -6.37 12.19 14.79
CA ASN A 41 -7.57 11.65 15.42
C ASN A 41 -8.24 10.65 14.49
N LEU A 42 -7.96 9.36 14.66
CA LEU A 42 -8.53 8.30 13.84
C LEU A 42 -10.06 8.20 13.99
N GLY A 43 -10.60 8.66 15.13
CA GLY A 43 -12.04 8.69 15.37
C GLY A 43 -12.83 9.57 14.39
N ALA A 44 -12.16 10.54 13.75
CA ALA A 44 -12.79 11.43 12.79
C ALA A 44 -13.09 10.78 11.42
N TYR A 45 -12.70 9.53 11.22
CA TYR A 45 -12.82 8.83 9.93
C TYR A 45 -13.70 7.60 10.04
N ASP A 46 -14.51 7.37 9.03
CA ASP A 46 -15.36 6.17 8.91
C ASP A 46 -14.57 4.97 8.40
N ALA A 47 -13.57 5.24 7.58
CA ALA A 47 -12.79 4.22 6.91
C ALA A 47 -11.30 4.57 6.89
N ILE A 48 -10.45 3.55 6.94
CA ILE A 48 -8.99 3.72 6.86
C ILE A 48 -8.42 2.71 5.86
N ILE A 49 -7.59 3.20 4.96
CA ILE A 49 -6.85 2.37 4.01
C ILE A 49 -5.37 2.48 4.34
N PHE A 50 -4.71 1.34 4.50
CA PHE A 50 -3.26 1.28 4.68
C PHE A 50 -2.58 0.93 3.36
N GLY A 51 -1.50 1.65 3.05
CA GLY A 51 -0.66 1.39 1.90
C GLY A 51 0.78 1.20 2.28
N SER A 52 1.43 0.18 1.74
CA SER A 52 2.82 -0.12 2.02
C SER A 52 3.54 -0.71 0.82
N TYR A 53 4.87 -0.67 0.91
CA TYR A 53 5.76 -1.41 0.02
C TYR A 53 6.21 -2.71 0.71
N ILE A 54 6.73 -3.63 -0.09
CA ILE A 54 7.42 -4.84 0.37
C ILE A 54 8.92 -4.67 0.08
N HIS A 55 9.75 -4.90 1.08
CA HIS A 55 11.21 -4.95 0.95
C HIS A 55 11.71 -6.25 1.57
N ILE A 56 12.31 -7.09 0.75
CA ILE A 56 12.78 -8.43 1.15
C ILE A 56 11.68 -9.21 1.88
N GLY A 57 10.49 -9.26 1.28
CA GLY A 57 9.33 -9.99 1.81
C GLY A 57 8.64 -9.37 3.01
N LYS A 58 9.06 -8.17 3.45
CA LYS A 58 8.56 -7.53 4.67
C LYS A 58 7.99 -6.14 4.42
N VAL A 59 6.89 -5.84 5.10
CA VAL A 59 6.43 -4.46 5.29
C VAL A 59 7.25 -3.81 6.41
N PRO A 60 7.37 -2.47 6.45
CA PRO A 60 8.03 -1.80 7.57
C PRO A 60 7.41 -2.18 8.91
N SER A 61 8.25 -2.51 9.89
CA SER A 61 7.79 -2.88 11.23
C SER A 61 6.97 -1.78 11.92
N LYS A 62 7.25 -0.52 11.57
CA LYS A 62 6.49 0.64 12.08
C LYS A 62 5.01 0.59 11.72
N LEU A 63 4.67 0.09 10.51
CA LEU A 63 3.29 -0.07 10.09
C LEU A 63 2.58 -1.15 10.93
N ARG A 64 3.22 -2.30 11.10
CA ARG A 64 2.66 -3.38 11.92
C ARG A 64 2.47 -2.96 13.38
N LYS A 65 3.43 -2.23 13.93
CA LYS A 65 3.35 -1.68 15.30
C LYS A 65 2.22 -0.67 15.43
N PHE A 66 2.06 0.21 14.44
CA PHE A 66 0.96 1.18 14.44
C PHE A 66 -0.40 0.49 14.47
N ILE A 67 -0.61 -0.50 13.60
CA ILE A 67 -1.85 -1.27 13.56
C ILE A 67 -2.10 -1.99 14.89
N GLY A 68 -1.06 -2.60 15.46
CA GLY A 68 -1.17 -3.31 16.74
C GLY A 68 -1.48 -2.42 17.94
N LYS A 69 -1.13 -1.13 17.88
CA LYS A 69 -1.40 -0.15 18.95
C LYS A 69 -2.79 0.49 18.87
N HIS A 70 -3.53 0.24 17.80
CA HIS A 70 -4.82 0.87 17.54
C HIS A 70 -5.93 -0.16 17.37
N PRO A 71 -6.36 -0.83 18.47
CA PRO A 71 -7.44 -1.81 18.40
C PRO A 71 -8.77 -1.24 17.92
N GLU A 72 -8.98 0.08 18.07
CA GLU A 72 -10.14 0.79 17.54
C GLU A 72 -10.27 0.75 16.02
N LEU A 73 -9.21 0.38 15.31
CA LEU A 73 -9.27 0.17 13.87
C LEU A 73 -10.28 -0.91 13.49
N MET A 74 -10.50 -1.88 14.39
CA MET A 74 -11.44 -2.97 14.14
C MET A 74 -12.91 -2.54 14.15
N GLU A 75 -13.19 -1.30 14.55
CA GLU A 75 -14.52 -0.69 14.49
C GLU A 75 -14.76 0.07 13.18
N LYS A 76 -13.76 0.14 12.32
CA LYS A 76 -13.80 0.92 11.07
C LYS A 76 -13.76 0.02 9.84
N LYS A 77 -14.24 0.56 8.73
CA LYS A 77 -14.03 -0.09 7.44
C LYS A 77 -12.55 0.01 7.07
N LEU A 78 -11.91 -1.13 6.82
CA LEU A 78 -10.48 -1.18 6.52
C LEU A 78 -10.21 -1.66 5.10
N GLY A 79 -9.16 -1.11 4.50
CA GLY A 79 -8.56 -1.57 3.26
C GLY A 79 -7.05 -1.65 3.40
N LEU A 80 -6.42 -2.46 2.57
CA LEU A 80 -4.97 -2.64 2.58
C LEU A 80 -4.47 -2.86 1.16
N PHE A 81 -3.44 -2.11 0.75
CA PHE A 81 -2.77 -2.37 -0.51
C PHE A 81 -1.26 -2.47 -0.35
N LEU A 82 -0.65 -3.29 -1.17
CA LEU A 82 0.80 -3.44 -1.23
C LEU A 82 1.35 -3.05 -2.60
N CYS A 83 2.46 -2.34 -2.59
CA CYS A 83 3.29 -2.07 -3.75
C CYS A 83 4.53 -2.96 -3.67
N MET A 84 4.79 -3.73 -4.71
CA MET A 84 5.90 -4.66 -4.76
C MET A 84 6.29 -4.94 -6.21
N GLY A 85 7.57 -5.21 -6.44
CA GLY A 85 8.08 -5.58 -7.75
C GLY A 85 7.80 -7.03 -8.14
N ASP A 86 7.33 -7.83 -7.20
CA ASP A 86 6.97 -9.23 -7.42
C ASP A 86 5.59 -9.34 -8.09
N THR A 87 5.19 -10.55 -8.47
CA THR A 87 3.93 -10.80 -9.17
C THR A 87 2.73 -10.81 -8.22
N ALA A 88 1.55 -10.60 -8.78
CA ALA A 88 0.29 -10.56 -8.02
C ALA A 88 0.00 -11.86 -7.25
N GLU A 89 0.47 -13.01 -7.75
CA GLU A 89 0.29 -14.30 -7.07
C GLU A 89 0.98 -14.37 -5.70
N LYS A 90 1.97 -13.51 -5.45
CA LYS A 90 2.68 -13.43 -4.17
C LYS A 90 1.94 -12.60 -3.12
N LEU A 91 0.87 -11.90 -3.49
CA LEU A 91 0.18 -11.01 -2.58
C LEU A 91 -0.28 -11.72 -1.30
N ASP A 92 -0.99 -12.82 -1.43
CA ASP A 92 -1.55 -13.53 -0.27
C ASP A 92 -0.47 -14.06 0.67
N GLU A 93 0.65 -14.53 0.12
CA GLU A 93 1.81 -14.96 0.90
C GLU A 93 2.39 -13.79 1.72
N TYR A 94 2.63 -12.65 1.08
CA TYR A 94 3.17 -11.48 1.76
C TYR A 94 2.20 -10.90 2.80
N LEU A 95 0.92 -10.91 2.52
CA LEU A 95 -0.09 -10.49 3.49
C LEU A 95 -0.08 -11.40 4.72
N ALA A 96 -0.12 -12.71 4.53
CA ALA A 96 -0.10 -13.69 5.61
C ALA A 96 1.18 -13.63 6.46
N ASN A 97 2.31 -13.35 5.83
CA ASN A 97 3.60 -13.26 6.52
C ASN A 97 3.79 -11.95 7.31
N ASN A 98 3.01 -10.92 7.03
CA ASN A 98 3.22 -9.59 7.59
C ASN A 98 2.11 -9.10 8.52
N PHE A 99 0.91 -9.65 8.41
CA PHE A 99 -0.24 -9.22 9.19
C PHE A 99 -0.95 -10.41 9.82
N ASN A 100 -1.58 -10.20 10.99
CA ASN A 100 -2.37 -11.25 11.61
C ASN A 100 -3.67 -11.49 10.84
N GLU A 101 -4.19 -12.71 10.99
CA GLU A 101 -5.38 -13.17 10.29
C GLU A 101 -6.62 -12.33 10.61
N ARG A 102 -6.79 -11.93 11.88
CA ARG A 102 -7.93 -11.11 12.31
C ARG A 102 -7.97 -9.78 11.57
N PHE A 103 -6.83 -9.10 11.45
CA PHE A 103 -6.72 -7.85 10.72
C PHE A 103 -7.02 -8.06 9.23
N LEU A 104 -6.42 -9.08 8.61
CA LEU A 104 -6.62 -9.38 7.19
C LEU A 104 -8.09 -9.71 6.88
N ASN A 105 -8.74 -10.49 7.73
CA ASN A 105 -10.15 -10.83 7.55
C ASN A 105 -11.07 -9.63 7.74
N HIS A 106 -10.67 -8.66 8.54
CA HIS A 106 -11.43 -7.42 8.73
C HIS A 106 -11.29 -6.46 7.55
N CYS A 107 -10.19 -6.51 6.81
CA CYS A 107 -10.01 -5.68 5.60
C CYS A 107 -11.04 -6.07 4.54
N SER A 108 -11.91 -5.13 4.17
CA SER A 108 -12.93 -5.36 3.15
C SER A 108 -12.35 -5.53 1.75
N VAL A 109 -11.21 -4.90 1.48
CA VAL A 109 -10.47 -5.04 0.23
C VAL A 109 -8.98 -5.12 0.51
N LYS A 110 -8.31 -6.04 -0.15
CA LYS A 110 -6.85 -6.17 -0.18
C LYS A 110 -6.39 -6.08 -1.63
N GLY A 111 -5.38 -5.26 -1.91
CA GLY A 111 -4.98 -4.98 -3.28
C GLY A 111 -3.48 -5.08 -3.53
N TYR A 112 -3.17 -5.50 -4.74
CA TYR A 112 -1.84 -5.49 -5.34
C TYR A 112 -1.79 -4.34 -6.35
N PHE A 113 -0.92 -3.36 -6.12
CA PHE A 113 -0.83 -2.18 -6.99
C PHE A 113 0.39 -2.20 -7.92
N GLY A 114 1.14 -3.29 -7.92
CA GLY A 114 2.38 -3.39 -8.69
C GLY A 114 3.51 -2.64 -8.02
N GLY A 115 4.51 -2.34 -8.78
CA GLY A 115 5.68 -1.61 -8.33
C GLY A 115 6.44 -1.07 -9.52
N GLU A 116 7.44 -0.24 -9.24
CA GLU A 116 8.32 0.28 -10.27
C GLU A 116 9.71 0.52 -9.72
N PHE A 117 10.71 0.44 -10.59
CA PHE A 117 12.06 0.86 -10.24
C PHE A 117 12.18 2.38 -10.39
N ASN A 118 12.63 3.06 -9.34
CA ASN A 118 12.95 4.48 -9.42
C ASN A 118 14.42 4.62 -9.82
N PHE A 119 14.68 4.65 -11.13
CA PHE A 119 16.02 4.73 -11.67
C PHE A 119 16.75 6.03 -11.29
N GLU A 120 16.02 7.11 -11.04
CA GLU A 120 16.60 8.39 -10.63
C GLU A 120 17.24 8.34 -9.25
N LYS A 121 16.68 7.54 -8.33
CA LYS A 121 17.19 7.36 -6.96
C LYS A 121 18.19 6.22 -6.83
N MET A 122 18.43 5.45 -7.89
CA MET A 122 19.38 4.35 -7.89
C MET A 122 20.76 4.83 -8.31
N GLY A 123 21.80 4.26 -7.71
CA GLY A 123 23.18 4.44 -8.17
C GLY A 123 23.34 3.90 -9.59
N PHE A 124 24.27 4.49 -10.35
CA PHE A 124 24.53 4.14 -11.76
C PHE A 124 24.78 2.64 -11.97
N VAL A 125 25.57 2.01 -11.09
CA VAL A 125 25.92 0.58 -11.20
C VAL A 125 24.69 -0.30 -11.00
N ILE A 126 23.87 -0.01 -9.98
CA ILE A 126 22.64 -0.77 -9.67
C ILE A 126 21.64 -0.62 -10.80
N ARG A 127 21.46 0.59 -11.32
CA ARG A 127 20.58 0.87 -12.47
C ARG A 127 20.96 0.03 -13.69
N LYS A 128 22.28 -0.02 -13.99
CA LYS A 128 22.79 -0.78 -15.12
C LYS A 128 22.60 -2.29 -14.94
N MET A 129 22.81 -2.80 -13.72
CA MET A 129 22.58 -4.20 -13.39
C MET A 129 21.11 -4.59 -13.56
N ILE A 130 20.19 -3.79 -13.06
CA ILE A 130 18.74 -4.05 -13.18
C ILE A 130 18.30 -4.04 -14.63
N LYS A 131 18.76 -3.08 -15.43
CA LYS A 131 18.48 -3.03 -16.86
C LYS A 131 18.96 -4.27 -17.59
N LYS A 132 20.14 -4.76 -17.26
CA LYS A 132 20.72 -5.97 -17.86
C LYS A 132 19.96 -7.23 -17.44
N MET A 133 19.60 -7.34 -16.15
CA MET A 133 18.85 -8.49 -15.61
C MET A 133 17.42 -8.57 -16.14
N SER A 134 16.82 -7.43 -16.48
CA SER A 134 15.46 -7.35 -17.01
C SER A 134 15.40 -7.34 -18.53
N GLU A 135 16.52 -7.50 -19.19
CA GLU A 135 16.60 -7.61 -20.65
C GLU A 135 15.71 -8.74 -21.16
N GLY A 136 14.75 -8.44 -22.05
CA GLY A 136 13.76 -9.40 -22.53
C GLY A 136 12.63 -9.73 -21.56
N LYS A 137 12.55 -9.06 -20.39
CA LYS A 137 11.47 -9.20 -19.41
C LYS A 137 10.75 -7.87 -19.25
N GLU A 138 9.44 -7.94 -18.97
CA GLU A 138 8.66 -6.77 -18.62
C GLU A 138 9.10 -6.22 -17.26
N LEU A 139 9.40 -4.91 -17.20
CA LEU A 139 9.72 -4.25 -15.94
C LEU A 139 8.47 -4.14 -15.06
N PRO A 140 8.61 -4.22 -13.73
CA PRO A 140 7.50 -3.94 -12.82
C PRO A 140 6.92 -2.56 -13.08
N SER A 141 5.59 -2.47 -13.07
CA SER A 141 4.86 -1.22 -13.27
C SER A 141 3.72 -1.10 -12.28
N VAL A 142 3.31 0.15 -12.03
CA VAL A 142 2.09 0.43 -11.26
C VAL A 142 0.88 -0.06 -12.06
N LYS A 143 -0.02 -0.79 -11.39
CA LYS A 143 -1.24 -1.35 -11.99
C LYS A 143 -2.42 -0.43 -11.73
N VAL A 144 -2.62 0.55 -12.61
CA VAL A 144 -3.69 1.57 -12.47
C VAL A 144 -5.06 0.92 -12.42
N GLU A 145 -5.32 -0.08 -13.26
CA GLU A 145 -6.59 -0.82 -13.27
C GLU A 145 -6.88 -1.52 -11.94
N ASN A 146 -5.85 -1.96 -11.22
CA ASN A 146 -6.00 -2.56 -9.90
C ASN A 146 -6.35 -1.51 -8.84
N ILE A 147 -5.80 -0.30 -8.97
CA ILE A 147 -6.14 0.83 -8.09
C ILE A 147 -7.60 1.22 -8.27
N GLU A 148 -8.06 1.36 -9.50
CA GLU A 148 -9.45 1.67 -9.83
C GLU A 148 -10.42 0.58 -9.35
N SER A 149 -10.05 -0.68 -9.57
CA SER A 149 -10.83 -1.83 -9.08
C SER A 149 -10.93 -1.84 -7.55
N PHE A 150 -9.82 -1.56 -6.87
CA PHE A 150 -9.79 -1.45 -5.41
C PHE A 150 -10.75 -0.35 -4.93
N ALA A 151 -10.70 0.83 -5.53
CA ALA A 151 -11.57 1.95 -5.17
C ALA A 151 -13.05 1.58 -5.30
N ARG A 152 -13.44 0.98 -6.45
CA ARG A 152 -14.82 0.52 -6.67
C ARG A 152 -15.28 -0.50 -5.63
N LYS A 153 -14.43 -1.50 -5.33
CA LYS A 153 -14.76 -2.54 -4.35
C LYS A 153 -14.82 -1.99 -2.93
N PHE A 154 -13.95 -1.03 -2.62
CA PHE A 154 -13.91 -0.43 -1.30
C PHE A 154 -15.16 0.42 -1.01
N GLU A 155 -15.68 1.12 -1.99
CA GLU A 155 -16.87 1.97 -1.85
C GLU A 155 -18.19 1.25 -2.15
N GLY A 156 -18.12 0.11 -2.82
CA GLY A 156 -19.26 -0.76 -3.06
C GLY A 156 -19.56 -1.61 -1.86
#